data_0d8d45c49fec41db68a2bf894921b490
#
_entry.id   0d8d45c49fec41db68a2bf894921b490
#
_cell.length_a   1.000
_cell.length_b   1.000
_cell.length_c   1.000
_cell.angle_alpha   90.00
_cell.angle_beta   90.00
_cell.angle_gamma   90.00
#
_symmetry.space_group_name_H-M   'P 1'
#
loop_
_entity.id
_entity.type
_entity.pdbx_description
1 polymer ?
#
loop_
_entity_poly.entity_id
_entity_poly.type
_entity_poly.pdbx_seq_one_letter_code
_entity_poly.pdbx_strand_id
1 'polypeptide(L)'
;TSVVVTTGGGSSAPFNVTLASVAPTITLALGSTSEGLFYTLKNVQVTPTSLANPGDTLSLYATGLGDTTPAAPVSGVATSTLPLSPLPTVTVGGQSATVLFAGIPSGFASLYQINFVVPKNVQGNVPVVVSIGGQSSNSVTLPLFGISAVVNGASFLNTGTAAPEELISIFANGLGNKDQDFDFPSTTVQGVSVTINGIPAPVTALAASGSQINLVTPSNLPTTGTVQVQLTTPSGTSVDFPLIMNAAVPGIFLVADPSNPTAQIAVAQFANTVWLAMPTSTAVALQIPQNCTASNANPLSICGQPAAPGDTLVLYATGLGEVTPNGDPNGTPLGTGVVAPANASTLYETTATTTVTVGGIAAKVLFAGVAPGTSGEYQVDFQVPTGVTEGDAVPLKVSLPGSSTAAATLAVHSR
;
A
#
# COMPACT_ATOMS: atom_id res chain seq x y z
N THR A 1 -4.80 -33.11 -30.48
CA THR A 1 -3.63 -32.96 -31.37
C THR A 1 -2.37 -33.36 -30.63
N SER A 2 -1.43 -34.01 -31.34
CA SER A 2 -0.10 -34.29 -30.77
C SER A 2 0.96 -33.43 -31.43
N VAL A 3 1.93 -33.00 -30.63
CA VAL A 3 3.12 -32.28 -31.05
C VAL A 3 4.31 -33.22 -30.97
N VAL A 4 5.09 -33.28 -32.05
CA VAL A 4 6.35 -34.02 -32.13
C VAL A 4 7.43 -33.04 -32.58
N VAL A 5 8.54 -33.02 -31.85
CA VAL A 5 9.70 -32.20 -32.23
C VAL A 5 10.70 -33.11 -32.93
N THR A 6 11.06 -32.77 -34.15
CA THR A 6 12.05 -33.50 -34.97
C THR A 6 13.29 -32.63 -35.16
N THR A 7 14.46 -33.21 -34.87
CA THR A 7 15.78 -32.60 -35.07
C THR A 7 16.65 -33.52 -35.93
N GLY A 8 17.83 -33.10 -36.32
CA GLY A 8 18.80 -33.96 -37.00
C GLY A 8 19.23 -35.19 -36.21
N GLY A 9 18.97 -35.25 -34.91
CA GLY A 9 19.26 -36.37 -34.04
C GLY A 9 18.10 -37.32 -33.77
N GLY A 10 16.90 -37.06 -34.35
CA GLY A 10 15.72 -37.90 -34.19
C GLY A 10 14.44 -37.11 -33.81
N SER A 11 13.36 -37.84 -33.54
CA SER A 11 12.06 -37.28 -33.17
C SER A 11 11.72 -37.58 -31.70
N SER A 12 11.09 -36.63 -31.01
CA SER A 12 10.56 -36.86 -29.65
C SER A 12 9.36 -37.83 -29.66
N ALA A 13 9.02 -38.36 -28.50
CA ALA A 13 7.70 -38.96 -28.30
C ALA A 13 6.60 -37.91 -28.55
N PRO A 14 5.40 -38.30 -29.01
CA PRO A 14 4.25 -37.40 -29.15
C PRO A 14 3.84 -36.83 -27.82
N PHE A 15 3.66 -35.52 -27.74
CA PHE A 15 3.07 -34.80 -26.61
C PHE A 15 1.66 -34.33 -27.01
N ASN A 16 0.63 -34.77 -26.27
CA ASN A 16 -0.74 -34.42 -26.59
C ASN A 16 -1.10 -33.04 -26.05
N VAL A 17 -1.63 -32.17 -26.92
CA VAL A 17 -2.15 -30.85 -26.58
C VAL A 17 -3.63 -30.76 -26.96
N THR A 18 -4.42 -30.09 -26.12
CA THR A 18 -5.80 -29.73 -26.42
C THR A 18 -5.81 -28.39 -27.13
N LEU A 19 -6.40 -28.36 -28.32
CA LEU A 19 -6.61 -27.10 -29.06
C LEU A 19 -7.96 -26.51 -28.62
N ALA A 20 -7.96 -25.22 -28.29
CA ALA A 20 -9.16 -24.42 -28.10
C ALA A 20 -9.30 -23.42 -29.24
N SER A 21 -10.54 -23.01 -29.54
CA SER A 21 -10.79 -21.97 -30.57
C SER A 21 -10.16 -20.63 -30.17
N VAL A 22 -10.09 -20.35 -28.87
CA VAL A 22 -9.42 -19.17 -28.30
C VAL A 22 -8.69 -19.57 -27.00
N ALA A 23 -7.53 -18.97 -26.77
CA ALA A 23 -6.73 -19.11 -25.54
C ALA A 23 -5.96 -17.80 -25.35
N PRO A 24 -6.66 -16.72 -24.97
CA PRO A 24 -6.07 -15.37 -24.92
C PRO A 24 -4.93 -15.28 -23.91
N THR A 25 -3.84 -14.66 -24.29
CA THR A 25 -2.70 -14.37 -23.43
C THR A 25 -2.10 -13.01 -23.77
N ILE A 26 -2.03 -12.10 -22.81
CA ILE A 26 -1.39 -10.79 -22.97
C ILE A 26 0.12 -10.95 -22.85
N THR A 27 0.86 -10.31 -23.76
CA THR A 27 2.32 -10.29 -23.76
C THR A 27 2.83 -9.44 -22.59
N LEU A 28 3.79 -9.97 -21.85
CA LEU A 28 4.45 -9.24 -20.77
C LEU A 28 5.56 -8.32 -21.32
N ALA A 29 5.82 -7.25 -20.61
CA ALA A 29 6.99 -6.40 -20.84
C ALA A 29 8.28 -7.21 -20.61
N LEU A 30 9.32 -6.92 -21.38
CA LEU A 30 10.59 -7.65 -21.30
C LEU A 30 11.20 -7.54 -19.89
N GLY A 31 11.45 -8.70 -19.28
CA GLY A 31 12.01 -8.80 -17.91
C GLY A 31 10.98 -8.67 -16.78
N SER A 32 9.71 -8.43 -17.10
CA SER A 32 8.63 -8.38 -16.10
C SER A 32 7.90 -9.71 -16.00
N THR A 33 7.41 -10.01 -14.80
CA THR A 33 6.53 -11.16 -14.53
C THR A 33 5.06 -10.77 -14.39
N SER A 34 4.76 -9.46 -14.38
CA SER A 34 3.40 -8.95 -14.13
C SER A 34 3.01 -7.76 -15.01
N GLU A 35 3.97 -6.96 -15.48
CA GLU A 35 3.64 -5.81 -16.33
C GLU A 35 3.33 -6.22 -17.75
N GLY A 36 2.25 -5.71 -18.32
CA GLY A 36 1.88 -5.91 -19.72
C GLY A 36 2.72 -5.05 -20.67
N LEU A 37 2.86 -5.49 -21.91
CA LEU A 37 3.53 -4.73 -22.96
C LEU A 37 2.52 -3.77 -23.61
N PHE A 38 2.54 -2.50 -23.18
CA PHE A 38 1.66 -1.45 -23.67
C PHE A 38 2.44 -0.36 -24.40
N TYR A 39 1.83 0.22 -25.42
CA TYR A 39 2.37 1.37 -26.14
C TYR A 39 1.30 2.45 -26.34
N THR A 40 1.73 3.70 -26.31
CA THR A 40 0.91 4.81 -26.79
C THR A 40 0.78 4.75 -28.32
N LEU A 41 -0.18 5.47 -28.91
CA LEU A 41 -0.28 5.57 -30.39
C LEU A 41 0.95 6.23 -31.03
N LYS A 42 1.80 6.89 -30.27
CA LYS A 42 3.09 7.44 -30.72
C LYS A 42 4.24 6.42 -30.61
N ASN A 43 3.92 5.16 -30.35
CA ASN A 43 4.87 4.06 -30.19
C ASN A 43 5.87 4.27 -29.01
N VAL A 44 5.43 4.94 -27.94
CA VAL A 44 6.18 5.05 -26.69
C VAL A 44 5.70 3.95 -25.77
N GLN A 45 6.61 3.12 -25.25
CA GLN A 45 6.27 2.09 -24.27
C GLN A 45 5.82 2.70 -22.96
N VAL A 46 4.71 2.19 -22.42
CA VAL A 46 4.24 2.54 -21.08
C VAL A 46 5.03 1.74 -20.06
N THR A 47 5.62 2.44 -19.11
CA THR A 47 6.46 1.89 -18.03
C THR A 47 6.22 2.67 -16.75
N PRO A 48 6.71 2.23 -15.57
CA PRO A 48 6.62 3.01 -14.34
C PRO A 48 7.27 4.42 -14.42
N THR A 49 8.18 4.64 -15.38
CA THR A 49 8.82 5.95 -15.62
C THR A 49 8.23 6.69 -16.83
N SER A 50 7.36 6.05 -17.59
CA SER A 50 6.65 6.63 -18.75
C SER A 50 5.19 6.22 -18.67
N LEU A 51 4.44 6.88 -17.80
CA LEU A 51 3.07 6.54 -17.44
C LEU A 51 2.09 6.87 -18.55
N ALA A 52 1.01 6.10 -18.63
CA ALA A 52 -0.19 6.49 -19.37
C ALA A 52 -1.16 7.22 -18.44
N ASN A 53 -2.12 7.93 -19.03
CA ASN A 53 -3.16 8.65 -18.31
C ASN A 53 -4.54 8.02 -18.54
N PRO A 54 -5.49 8.22 -17.62
CA PRO A 54 -6.89 7.96 -17.88
C PRO A 54 -7.36 8.69 -19.16
N GLY A 55 -8.05 7.97 -20.04
CA GLY A 55 -8.50 8.50 -21.34
C GLY A 55 -7.52 8.33 -22.50
N ASP A 56 -6.27 7.95 -22.24
CA ASP A 56 -5.31 7.66 -23.32
C ASP A 56 -5.76 6.47 -24.17
N THR A 57 -5.41 6.50 -25.45
CA THR A 57 -5.53 5.33 -26.33
C THR A 57 -4.21 4.58 -26.36
N LEU A 58 -4.27 3.30 -25.98
CA LEU A 58 -3.11 2.42 -25.91
C LEU A 58 -3.26 1.23 -26.84
N SER A 59 -2.12 0.67 -27.25
CA SER A 59 -2.02 -0.64 -27.89
C SER A 59 -1.45 -1.65 -26.90
N LEU A 60 -2.04 -2.84 -26.86
CA LEU A 60 -1.46 -4.01 -26.21
C LEU A 60 -1.28 -5.14 -27.21
N TYR A 61 -0.40 -6.08 -26.91
CA TYR A 61 -0.14 -7.23 -27.74
C TYR A 61 -0.54 -8.51 -27.01
N ALA A 62 -1.15 -9.45 -27.77
CA ALA A 62 -1.67 -10.70 -27.24
C ALA A 62 -1.54 -11.84 -28.27
N THR A 63 -1.75 -13.05 -27.80
CA THR A 63 -1.88 -14.25 -28.63
C THR A 63 -3.18 -14.99 -28.33
N GLY A 64 -3.58 -15.93 -29.19
CA GLY A 64 -4.69 -16.85 -28.93
C GLY A 64 -6.08 -16.22 -28.96
N LEU A 65 -6.29 -15.14 -29.74
CA LEU A 65 -7.59 -14.47 -29.85
C LEU A 65 -8.54 -15.11 -30.86
N GLY A 66 -8.11 -16.14 -31.60
CA GLY A 66 -8.94 -16.87 -32.53
C GLY A 66 -8.78 -16.39 -34.01
N ASP A 67 -9.76 -16.72 -34.83
CA ASP A 67 -9.67 -16.49 -36.27
C ASP A 67 -9.93 -15.03 -36.65
N THR A 68 -9.18 -14.55 -37.63
CA THR A 68 -9.36 -13.22 -38.25
C THR A 68 -10.23 -13.29 -39.51
N THR A 69 -10.76 -12.14 -39.94
CA THR A 69 -11.51 -12.05 -41.19
C THR A 69 -10.92 -10.94 -42.09
N PRO A 70 -10.26 -11.26 -43.23
CA PRO A 70 -10.01 -12.61 -43.74
C PRO A 70 -9.11 -13.47 -42.86
N ALA A 71 -9.17 -14.79 -43.02
CA ALA A 71 -8.36 -15.73 -42.24
C ALA A 71 -6.86 -15.46 -42.41
N ALA A 72 -6.11 -15.62 -41.30
CA ALA A 72 -4.66 -15.52 -41.32
C ALA A 72 -4.04 -16.61 -42.22
N PRO A 73 -2.88 -16.34 -42.87
CA PRO A 73 -2.18 -17.35 -43.66
C PRO A 73 -1.82 -18.57 -42.81
N VAL A 74 -2.00 -19.77 -43.33
CA VAL A 74 -1.71 -21.05 -42.62
C VAL A 74 -0.23 -21.16 -42.24
N SER A 75 0.64 -20.56 -43.03
CA SER A 75 2.07 -20.48 -42.69
C SER A 75 2.61 -19.13 -43.17
N GLY A 76 3.02 -18.32 -42.23
CA GLY A 76 3.70 -17.07 -42.55
C GLY A 76 3.10 -15.81 -41.95
N VAL A 77 3.68 -14.73 -42.37
CA VAL A 77 3.43 -13.38 -41.89
C VAL A 77 2.23 -12.79 -42.61
N ALA A 78 1.35 -12.11 -41.91
CA ALA A 78 0.24 -11.36 -42.50
C ALA A 78 0.78 -10.25 -43.42
N THR A 79 0.33 -10.23 -44.68
CA THR A 79 0.74 -9.22 -45.68
C THR A 79 -0.09 -7.94 -45.58
N SER A 80 -1.21 -7.99 -44.85
CA SER A 80 -2.08 -6.86 -44.55
C SER A 80 -2.61 -7.00 -43.14
N THR A 81 -3.17 -5.95 -42.59
CA THR A 81 -3.84 -6.01 -41.26
C THR A 81 -5.09 -6.90 -41.36
N LEU A 82 -5.22 -7.87 -40.46
CA LEU A 82 -6.29 -8.85 -40.38
C LEU A 82 -7.14 -8.61 -39.14
N PRO A 83 -8.31 -7.97 -39.24
CA PRO A 83 -9.14 -7.65 -38.09
C PRO A 83 -9.82 -8.88 -37.49
N LEU A 84 -10.09 -8.80 -36.18
CA LEU A 84 -10.94 -9.73 -35.43
C LEU A 84 -12.40 -9.28 -35.47
N SER A 85 -13.30 -10.26 -35.62
CA SER A 85 -14.75 -10.04 -35.45
C SER A 85 -15.38 -11.30 -34.85
N PRO A 86 -16.05 -11.20 -33.69
CA PRO A 86 -16.26 -9.98 -32.87
C PRO A 86 -14.97 -9.49 -32.17
N LEU A 87 -14.97 -8.23 -31.78
CA LEU A 87 -13.88 -7.65 -30.99
C LEU A 87 -13.84 -8.29 -29.60
N PRO A 88 -12.65 -8.47 -28.98
CA PRO A 88 -12.52 -8.87 -27.60
C PRO A 88 -13.03 -7.76 -26.68
N THR A 89 -13.35 -8.13 -25.43
CA THR A 89 -13.53 -7.16 -24.36
C THR A 89 -12.21 -6.94 -23.63
N VAL A 90 -11.97 -5.71 -23.19
CA VAL A 90 -10.81 -5.34 -22.34
C VAL A 90 -11.33 -4.70 -21.06
N THR A 91 -10.86 -5.16 -19.93
CA THR A 91 -11.10 -4.50 -18.65
C THR A 91 -9.80 -3.94 -18.11
N VAL A 92 -9.87 -2.72 -17.55
CA VAL A 92 -8.76 -2.00 -16.95
C VAL A 92 -9.20 -1.59 -15.54
N GLY A 93 -8.53 -2.06 -14.49
CA GLY A 93 -8.96 -1.83 -13.13
C GLY A 93 -10.38 -2.33 -12.84
N GLY A 94 -10.82 -3.41 -13.52
CA GLY A 94 -12.18 -3.92 -13.43
C GLY A 94 -13.21 -3.12 -14.23
N GLN A 95 -12.86 -1.98 -14.84
CA GLN A 95 -13.74 -1.16 -15.68
C GLN A 95 -13.64 -1.57 -17.15
N SER A 96 -14.76 -1.59 -17.85
CA SER A 96 -14.79 -1.90 -19.28
C SER A 96 -14.12 -0.79 -20.10
N ALA A 97 -13.14 -1.15 -20.91
CA ALA A 97 -12.47 -0.25 -21.86
C ALA A 97 -13.11 -0.30 -23.23
N THR A 98 -13.15 0.83 -23.94
CA THR A 98 -13.60 0.87 -25.34
C THR A 98 -12.51 0.31 -26.24
N VAL A 99 -12.75 -0.84 -26.88
CA VAL A 99 -11.86 -1.42 -27.89
C VAL A 99 -12.14 -0.77 -29.22
N LEU A 100 -11.09 -0.17 -29.82
CA LEU A 100 -11.17 0.50 -31.12
C LEU A 100 -10.76 -0.41 -32.29
N PHE A 101 -9.86 -1.34 -31.98
CA PHE A 101 -9.31 -2.29 -32.96
C PHE A 101 -8.80 -3.54 -32.24
N ALA A 102 -8.96 -4.68 -32.86
CA ALA A 102 -8.23 -5.89 -32.55
C ALA A 102 -7.95 -6.69 -33.83
N GLY A 103 -6.77 -7.25 -33.98
CA GLY A 103 -6.39 -8.03 -35.13
C GLY A 103 -4.90 -8.28 -35.24
N ILE A 104 -4.48 -9.00 -36.26
CA ILE A 104 -3.06 -9.25 -36.55
C ILE A 104 -2.56 -8.12 -37.48
N PRO A 105 -1.58 -7.31 -37.03
CA PRO A 105 -0.99 -6.26 -37.88
C PRO A 105 -0.20 -6.87 -39.06
N SER A 106 -0.08 -6.13 -40.16
CA SER A 106 0.81 -6.49 -41.23
C SER A 106 2.24 -6.68 -40.75
N GLY A 107 2.92 -7.71 -41.21
CA GLY A 107 4.29 -8.03 -40.84
C GLY A 107 4.40 -9.00 -39.66
N PHE A 108 3.29 -9.43 -39.05
CA PHE A 108 3.30 -10.35 -37.91
C PHE A 108 2.58 -11.66 -38.21
N ALA A 109 2.97 -12.71 -37.48
CA ALA A 109 2.30 -14.01 -37.47
C ALA A 109 1.77 -14.28 -36.08
N SER A 110 0.47 -14.53 -35.93
CA SER A 110 -0.19 -14.92 -34.67
C SER A 110 -0.01 -13.94 -33.50
N LEU A 111 0.53 -12.75 -33.73
CA LEU A 111 0.61 -11.67 -32.76
C LEU A 111 -0.54 -10.69 -32.99
N TYR A 112 -1.45 -10.60 -32.07
CA TYR A 112 -2.58 -9.67 -32.15
C TYR A 112 -2.23 -8.36 -31.48
N GLN A 113 -2.66 -7.26 -32.06
CA GLN A 113 -2.67 -5.93 -31.50
C GLN A 113 -4.11 -5.59 -31.12
N ILE A 114 -4.31 -5.04 -29.92
CA ILE A 114 -5.59 -4.50 -29.47
C ILE A 114 -5.38 -3.03 -29.13
N ASN A 115 -6.15 -2.15 -29.78
CA ASN A 115 -6.16 -0.72 -29.44
C ASN A 115 -7.41 -0.44 -28.59
N PHE A 116 -7.21 0.17 -27.44
CA PHE A 116 -8.29 0.46 -26.50
C PHE A 116 -8.10 1.82 -25.83
N VAL A 117 -9.20 2.40 -25.32
CA VAL A 117 -9.19 3.65 -24.56
C VAL A 117 -9.20 3.30 -23.09
N VAL A 118 -8.24 3.81 -22.33
CA VAL A 118 -8.17 3.68 -20.87
C VAL A 118 -9.41 4.36 -20.25
N PRO A 119 -10.20 3.69 -19.40
CA PRO A 119 -11.32 4.33 -18.73
C PRO A 119 -10.88 5.56 -17.92
N LYS A 120 -11.73 6.58 -17.86
CA LYS A 120 -11.39 7.87 -17.24
C LYS A 120 -11.35 7.85 -15.71
N ASN A 121 -11.91 6.81 -15.11
CA ASN A 121 -12.07 6.65 -13.65
C ASN A 121 -11.13 5.60 -13.05
N VAL A 122 -10.02 5.28 -13.73
CA VAL A 122 -8.97 4.38 -13.22
C VAL A 122 -7.64 5.12 -13.11
N GLN A 123 -6.79 4.72 -12.17
CA GLN A 123 -5.50 5.35 -11.91
C GLN A 123 -4.56 4.41 -11.14
N GLY A 124 -3.28 4.77 -11.07
CA GLY A 124 -2.27 3.98 -10.36
C GLY A 124 -1.92 2.67 -11.10
N ASN A 125 -1.52 1.66 -10.37
CA ASN A 125 -1.20 0.35 -10.94
C ASN A 125 -2.46 -0.50 -11.03
N VAL A 126 -2.98 -0.69 -12.24
CA VAL A 126 -4.27 -1.38 -12.44
C VAL A 126 -4.12 -2.67 -13.25
N PRO A 127 -4.91 -3.72 -12.92
CA PRO A 127 -4.95 -4.95 -13.72
C PRO A 127 -5.65 -4.72 -15.05
N VAL A 128 -5.11 -5.35 -16.10
CA VAL A 128 -5.73 -5.42 -17.43
C VAL A 128 -5.96 -6.88 -17.79
N VAL A 129 -7.18 -7.17 -18.28
CA VAL A 129 -7.58 -8.50 -18.74
C VAL A 129 -8.29 -8.37 -20.08
N VAL A 130 -7.97 -9.27 -21.02
CA VAL A 130 -8.63 -9.43 -22.32
C VAL A 130 -9.52 -10.66 -22.28
N SER A 131 -10.76 -10.57 -22.76
CA SER A 131 -11.67 -11.72 -22.82
C SER A 131 -12.29 -11.83 -24.21
N ILE A 132 -12.35 -13.05 -24.73
CA ILE A 132 -12.98 -13.38 -26.02
C ILE A 132 -13.49 -14.83 -25.99
N GLY A 133 -14.65 -15.08 -26.58
CA GLY A 133 -15.21 -16.44 -26.66
C GLY A 133 -15.45 -17.11 -25.30
N GLY A 134 -15.71 -16.33 -24.25
CA GLY A 134 -15.90 -16.83 -22.88
C GLY A 134 -14.61 -17.20 -22.15
N GLN A 135 -13.44 -16.96 -22.74
CA GLN A 135 -12.12 -17.19 -22.13
C GLN A 135 -11.46 -15.85 -21.79
N SER A 136 -10.76 -15.80 -20.64
CA SER A 136 -10.00 -14.64 -20.18
C SER A 136 -8.50 -14.91 -20.24
N SER A 137 -7.73 -13.86 -20.52
CA SER A 137 -6.27 -13.87 -20.49
C SER A 137 -5.70 -13.95 -19.07
N ASN A 138 -4.37 -14.06 -18.98
CA ASN A 138 -3.65 -13.64 -17.79
C ASN A 138 -3.98 -12.17 -17.46
N SER A 139 -3.93 -11.82 -16.17
CA SER A 139 -3.98 -10.44 -15.70
C SER A 139 -2.57 -9.84 -15.77
N VAL A 140 -2.46 -8.63 -16.33
CA VAL A 140 -1.19 -7.88 -16.37
C VAL A 140 -1.40 -6.50 -15.76
N THR A 141 -0.35 -5.89 -15.23
CA THR A 141 -0.39 -4.55 -14.64
C THR A 141 -0.12 -3.49 -15.71
N LEU A 142 -0.96 -2.46 -15.74
CA LEU A 142 -0.77 -1.22 -16.48
C LEU A 142 -0.46 -0.08 -15.50
N PRO A 143 0.73 0.54 -15.57
CA PRO A 143 1.04 1.70 -14.73
C PRO A 143 0.41 2.97 -15.31
N LEU A 144 -0.54 3.54 -14.58
CA LEU A 144 -1.16 4.83 -14.88
C LEU A 144 -0.70 5.89 -13.90
N PHE A 145 -0.72 7.15 -14.32
CA PHE A 145 -0.56 8.27 -13.40
C PHE A 145 -1.65 8.27 -12.33
N GLY A 146 -1.27 8.57 -11.06
CA GLY A 146 -2.18 8.75 -9.95
C GLY A 146 -2.04 7.73 -8.82
N ILE A 147 -3.04 7.70 -7.94
CA ILE A 147 -3.03 6.95 -6.68
C ILE A 147 -3.32 5.47 -6.92
N SER A 148 -2.47 4.59 -6.37
CA SER A 148 -2.65 3.14 -6.39
C SER A 148 -3.32 2.62 -5.11
N ALA A 149 -2.95 3.19 -3.96
CA ALA A 149 -3.49 2.79 -2.66
C ALA A 149 -3.32 3.90 -1.62
N VAL A 150 -4.23 3.92 -0.64
CA VAL A 150 -4.13 4.68 0.60
C VAL A 150 -4.16 3.68 1.74
N VAL A 151 -3.14 3.70 2.58
CA VAL A 151 -2.98 2.74 3.68
C VAL A 151 -2.74 3.47 4.99
N ASN A 152 -3.06 2.84 6.12
CA ASN A 152 -2.67 3.33 7.44
C ASN A 152 -1.14 3.43 7.53
N GLY A 153 -0.61 4.57 7.96
CA GLY A 153 0.82 4.87 7.93
C GLY A 153 1.68 4.09 8.94
N ALA A 154 1.06 3.47 9.92
CA ALA A 154 1.75 2.65 10.92
C ALA A 154 1.74 1.16 10.56
N SER A 155 0.56 0.61 10.25
CA SER A 155 0.39 -0.82 9.99
C SER A 155 0.53 -1.21 8.52
N PHE A 156 0.53 -0.25 7.61
CA PHE A 156 0.50 -0.44 6.15
C PHE A 156 -0.68 -1.28 5.64
N LEU A 157 -1.73 -1.42 6.45
CA LEU A 157 -2.93 -2.13 6.03
C LEU A 157 -3.77 -1.25 5.11
N ASN A 158 -4.11 -1.82 3.95
CA ASN A 158 -5.03 -1.21 3.00
C ASN A 158 -6.47 -1.61 3.34
N THR A 159 -7.12 -0.82 4.18
CA THR A 159 -8.52 -1.03 4.57
C THR A 159 -9.48 -0.18 3.74
N GLY A 160 -8.97 0.75 2.92
CA GLY A 160 -9.77 1.75 2.20
C GLY A 160 -10.41 2.78 3.13
N THR A 161 -9.92 2.88 4.37
CA THR A 161 -10.48 3.76 5.42
C THR A 161 -9.40 4.63 6.03
N ALA A 162 -9.77 5.81 6.54
CA ALA A 162 -8.92 6.67 7.35
C ALA A 162 -9.72 7.42 8.40
N ALA A 163 -9.02 8.00 9.37
CA ALA A 163 -9.57 8.90 10.40
C ALA A 163 -8.99 10.31 10.23
N PRO A 164 -9.63 11.37 10.78
CA PRO A 164 -8.97 12.66 10.94
C PRO A 164 -7.70 12.54 11.81
N GLU A 165 -6.68 13.35 11.50
CA GLU A 165 -5.37 13.40 12.19
C GLU A 165 -4.58 12.07 12.16
N GLU A 166 -4.90 11.18 11.25
CA GLU A 166 -4.17 9.93 11.04
C GLU A 166 -2.95 10.15 10.14
N LEU A 167 -1.82 9.53 10.46
CA LEU A 167 -0.75 9.30 9.50
C LEU A 167 -1.20 8.24 8.51
N ILE A 168 -1.21 8.60 7.23
CA ILE A 168 -1.46 7.67 6.13
C ILE A 168 -0.30 7.66 5.17
N SER A 169 -0.11 6.54 4.48
CA SER A 169 0.80 6.43 3.34
C SER A 169 -0.01 6.26 2.07
N ILE A 170 0.28 7.09 1.07
CA ILE A 170 -0.31 6.99 -0.27
C ILE A 170 0.75 6.42 -1.21
N PHE A 171 0.43 5.31 -1.85
CA PHE A 171 1.21 4.78 -2.95
C PHE A 171 0.66 5.32 -4.25
N ALA A 172 1.53 5.95 -5.06
CA ALA A 172 1.12 6.62 -6.28
C ALA A 172 2.23 6.61 -7.35
N ASN A 173 1.83 6.64 -8.60
CA ASN A 173 2.74 6.83 -9.72
C ASN A 173 2.83 8.32 -10.09
N GLY A 174 4.02 8.75 -10.52
CA GLY A 174 4.25 10.12 -10.99
C GLY A 174 4.72 11.11 -9.92
N LEU A 175 5.17 10.62 -8.76
CA LEU A 175 5.70 11.46 -7.66
C LEU A 175 7.05 12.11 -7.98
N GLY A 176 7.72 11.72 -9.08
CA GLY A 176 9.08 12.13 -9.39
C GLY A 176 10.12 11.09 -8.96
N ASN A 177 11.34 11.52 -8.67
CA ASN A 177 12.47 10.62 -8.38
C ASN A 177 13.37 11.10 -7.23
N LYS A 178 12.93 12.07 -6.45
CA LYS A 178 13.72 12.62 -5.33
C LYS A 178 12.98 12.40 -4.04
N ASP A 179 13.63 11.69 -3.13
CA ASP A 179 13.14 11.48 -1.78
C ASP A 179 13.40 12.74 -0.93
N GLN A 180 12.49 13.01 -0.01
CA GLN A 180 12.62 14.09 0.95
C GLN A 180 11.81 13.79 2.21
N ASP A 181 12.49 13.86 3.36
CA ASP A 181 11.87 13.85 4.68
C ASP A 181 11.77 15.30 5.20
N PHE A 182 10.87 15.53 6.13
CA PHE A 182 10.61 16.83 6.72
C PHE A 182 10.60 16.75 8.24
N ASP A 183 11.23 17.75 8.86
CA ASP A 183 11.12 17.95 10.30
C ASP A 183 9.72 18.50 10.68
N PHE A 184 9.11 19.26 9.76
CA PHE A 184 7.77 19.82 9.94
C PHE A 184 6.89 19.56 8.70
N PRO A 185 5.60 19.23 8.90
CA PRO A 185 4.68 19.00 7.79
C PRO A 185 4.52 20.22 6.87
N SER A 186 4.57 19.98 5.56
CA SER A 186 4.31 20.97 4.51
C SER A 186 3.19 20.47 3.61
N THR A 187 2.32 21.35 3.12
CA THR A 187 1.23 20.98 2.20
C THR A 187 1.68 20.81 0.75
N THR A 188 2.91 21.20 0.42
CA THR A 188 3.48 21.04 -0.93
C THR A 188 4.97 20.77 -0.85
N VAL A 189 5.41 19.74 -1.55
CA VAL A 189 6.78 19.24 -1.53
C VAL A 189 7.23 18.93 -2.94
N GLN A 190 8.26 19.61 -3.46
CA GLN A 190 8.76 19.44 -4.83
C GLN A 190 7.66 19.53 -5.91
N GLY A 191 6.61 20.31 -5.67
CA GLY A 191 5.45 20.43 -6.54
C GLY A 191 4.42 19.28 -6.37
N VAL A 192 4.65 18.36 -5.43
CA VAL A 192 3.69 17.32 -5.05
C VAL A 192 2.85 17.82 -3.90
N SER A 193 1.54 17.68 -3.99
CA SER A 193 0.57 18.00 -2.94
C SER A 193 -0.61 17.04 -3.00
N VAL A 194 -1.27 16.87 -1.86
CA VAL A 194 -2.48 16.04 -1.73
C VAL A 194 -3.58 16.88 -1.10
N THR A 195 -4.79 16.77 -1.63
CA THR A 195 -6.00 17.26 -0.97
C THR A 195 -6.90 16.09 -0.60
N ILE A 196 -7.55 16.17 0.56
CA ILE A 196 -8.56 15.21 1.01
C ILE A 196 -9.84 16.02 1.25
N ASN A 197 -10.90 15.68 0.52
CA ASN A 197 -12.14 16.46 0.51
C ASN A 197 -11.91 17.95 0.16
N GLY A 198 -10.95 18.23 -0.73
CA GLY A 198 -10.55 19.58 -1.10
C GLY A 198 -9.67 20.31 -0.08
N ILE A 199 -9.38 19.72 1.08
CA ILE A 199 -8.55 20.30 2.14
C ILE A 199 -7.09 19.85 1.93
N PRO A 200 -6.11 20.77 1.87
CA PRO A 200 -4.69 20.40 1.76
C PRO A 200 -4.22 19.55 2.95
N ALA A 201 -3.59 18.42 2.67
CA ALA A 201 -3.04 17.53 3.68
C ALA A 201 -1.54 17.81 3.89
N PRO A 202 -1.07 17.94 5.16
CA PRO A 202 0.34 18.10 5.47
C PRO A 202 1.14 16.84 5.13
N VAL A 203 2.15 16.98 4.27
CA VAL A 203 3.08 15.93 3.88
C VAL A 203 4.21 15.86 4.92
N THR A 204 4.47 14.66 5.43
CA THR A 204 5.55 14.39 6.40
C THR A 204 6.79 13.80 5.74
N ALA A 205 6.61 13.03 4.66
CA ALA A 205 7.72 12.50 3.87
C ALA A 205 7.29 12.24 2.43
N LEU A 206 8.20 12.43 1.49
CA LEU A 206 8.08 12.05 0.08
C LEU A 206 9.19 11.05 -0.24
N ALA A 207 8.84 9.78 -0.38
CA ALA A 207 9.71 8.70 -0.84
C ALA A 207 9.40 8.41 -2.31
N ALA A 208 9.71 9.36 -3.19
CA ALA A 208 9.35 9.32 -4.61
C ALA A 208 10.00 8.14 -5.35
N SER A 209 11.20 7.72 -4.96
CA SER A 209 11.87 6.51 -5.46
C SER A 209 11.09 5.23 -5.14
N GLY A 210 10.34 5.21 -4.02
CA GLY A 210 9.45 4.13 -3.60
C GLY A 210 7.99 4.34 -4.01
N SER A 211 7.68 5.40 -4.79
CA SER A 211 6.32 5.76 -5.18
C SER A 211 5.37 5.97 -3.98
N GLN A 212 5.89 6.51 -2.87
CA GLN A 212 5.17 6.70 -1.61
C GLN A 212 5.22 8.16 -1.15
N ILE A 213 4.11 8.64 -0.61
CA ILE A 213 4.00 9.91 0.10
C ILE A 213 3.32 9.67 1.44
N ASN A 214 3.92 10.14 2.53
CA ASN A 214 3.35 10.08 3.87
C ASN A 214 2.78 11.44 4.25
N LEU A 215 1.62 11.45 4.86
CA LEU A 215 0.94 12.68 5.25
C LEU A 215 0.04 12.47 6.47
N VAL A 216 -0.35 13.57 7.09
CA VAL A 216 -1.38 13.60 8.13
C VAL A 216 -2.70 14.00 7.49
N THR A 217 -3.76 13.25 7.74
CA THR A 217 -5.11 13.61 7.29
C THR A 217 -5.57 14.89 8.00
N PRO A 218 -6.28 15.82 7.31
CA PRO A 218 -6.81 17.01 7.96
C PRO A 218 -7.73 16.71 9.16
N SER A 219 -7.59 17.50 10.23
CA SER A 219 -8.37 17.33 11.48
C SER A 219 -9.87 17.61 11.31
N ASN A 220 -10.22 18.46 10.36
CA ASN A 220 -11.59 18.87 10.08
C ASN A 220 -12.32 18.02 9.02
N LEU A 221 -11.81 16.82 8.73
CA LEU A 221 -12.51 15.85 7.89
C LEU A 221 -13.71 15.25 8.63
N PRO A 222 -14.75 14.81 7.89
CA PRO A 222 -15.86 14.09 8.51
C PRO A 222 -15.39 12.77 9.12
N THR A 223 -16.06 12.31 10.16
CA THR A 223 -15.79 11.02 10.82
C THR A 223 -16.61 9.86 10.26
N THR A 224 -17.33 10.07 9.18
CA THR A 224 -18.15 9.06 8.47
C THR A 224 -18.31 9.44 7.00
N GLY A 225 -18.66 8.46 6.16
CA GLY A 225 -18.91 8.67 4.73
C GLY A 225 -17.67 8.56 3.87
N THR A 226 -17.81 8.91 2.60
CA THR A 226 -16.71 8.84 1.61
C THR A 226 -16.25 10.23 1.22
N VAL A 227 -14.96 10.48 1.25
CA VAL A 227 -14.29 11.69 0.76
C VAL A 227 -13.44 11.36 -0.46
N GLN A 228 -13.02 12.39 -1.20
CA GLN A 228 -12.14 12.23 -2.35
C GLN A 228 -10.73 12.67 -2.01
N VAL A 229 -9.75 11.83 -2.36
CA VAL A 229 -8.32 12.13 -2.29
C VAL A 229 -7.85 12.48 -3.69
N GLN A 230 -7.12 13.59 -3.82
CA GLN A 230 -6.59 14.05 -5.09
C GLN A 230 -5.10 14.37 -4.95
N LEU A 231 -4.29 13.78 -5.82
CA LEU A 231 -2.85 14.00 -5.91
C LEU A 231 -2.57 15.00 -7.03
N THR A 232 -1.80 16.04 -6.74
CA THR A 232 -1.24 16.96 -7.74
C THR A 232 0.28 16.86 -7.76
N THR A 233 0.84 16.77 -8.96
CA THR A 233 2.29 16.73 -9.21
C THR A 233 2.63 17.70 -10.35
N PRO A 234 3.91 17.97 -10.64
CA PRO A 234 4.28 18.73 -11.82
C PRO A 234 3.79 18.13 -13.15
N SER A 235 3.46 16.84 -13.17
CA SER A 235 2.94 16.14 -14.37
C SER A 235 1.42 16.26 -14.53
N GLY A 236 0.70 16.72 -13.51
CA GLY A 236 -0.75 16.89 -13.56
C GLY A 236 -1.45 16.55 -12.23
N THR A 237 -2.77 16.49 -12.29
CA THR A 237 -3.62 16.13 -11.16
C THR A 237 -4.30 14.79 -11.44
N SER A 238 -4.34 13.91 -10.44
CA SER A 238 -4.97 12.59 -10.52
C SER A 238 -6.50 12.72 -10.63
N VAL A 239 -7.15 11.65 -11.05
CA VAL A 239 -8.60 11.50 -10.83
C VAL A 239 -8.86 11.31 -9.33
N ASP A 240 -10.12 11.51 -8.92
CA ASP A 240 -10.53 11.32 -7.53
C ASP A 240 -10.32 9.88 -7.08
N PHE A 241 -9.74 9.71 -5.89
CA PHE A 241 -9.59 8.41 -5.23
C PHE A 241 -10.51 8.36 -4.00
N PRO A 242 -11.49 7.45 -3.94
CA PRO A 242 -12.44 7.38 -2.83
C PRO A 242 -11.76 6.84 -1.56
N LEU A 243 -11.99 7.51 -0.43
CA LEU A 243 -11.52 7.12 0.90
C LEU A 243 -12.69 7.17 1.88
N ILE A 244 -12.93 6.07 2.61
CA ILE A 244 -13.99 6.00 3.61
C ILE A 244 -13.48 6.57 4.92
N MET A 245 -14.21 7.51 5.51
CA MET A 245 -13.86 8.13 6.78
C MET A 245 -14.52 7.41 7.96
N ASN A 246 -13.76 7.23 9.02
CA ASN A 246 -14.22 6.73 10.33
C ASN A 246 -13.71 7.66 11.44
N ALA A 247 -14.32 7.58 12.61
CA ALA A 247 -13.88 8.37 13.78
C ALA A 247 -12.48 7.95 14.27
N ALA A 248 -12.12 6.68 14.10
CA ALA A 248 -10.80 6.14 14.39
C ALA A 248 -10.49 4.95 13.47
N VAL A 249 -9.25 4.84 13.00
CA VAL A 249 -8.69 3.71 12.22
C VAL A 249 -7.32 3.37 12.81
N PRO A 250 -7.28 2.72 13.99
CA PRO A 250 -6.04 2.55 14.73
C PRO A 250 -5.07 1.58 14.03
N GLY A 251 -3.82 1.98 13.89
CA GLY A 251 -2.70 1.16 13.44
C GLY A 251 -1.51 1.28 14.39
N ILE A 252 -0.82 0.18 14.63
CA ILE A 252 0.39 0.11 15.45
C ILE A 252 1.60 0.11 14.51
N PHE A 253 2.63 0.89 14.83
CA PHE A 253 3.93 0.80 14.15
C PHE A 253 4.60 -0.53 14.47
N LEU A 254 5.19 -1.15 13.45
CA LEU A 254 5.77 -2.48 13.54
C LEU A 254 7.28 -2.45 13.33
N VAL A 255 8.00 -3.27 14.09
CA VAL A 255 9.43 -3.53 13.88
C VAL A 255 9.57 -4.54 12.73
N ALA A 256 10.39 -4.22 11.74
CA ALA A 256 10.77 -5.18 10.71
C ALA A 256 11.79 -6.18 11.30
N ASP A 257 11.46 -7.47 11.28
CA ASP A 257 12.37 -8.55 11.71
C ASP A 257 13.05 -9.15 10.49
N PRO A 258 14.38 -8.97 10.30
CA PRO A 258 15.10 -9.52 9.15
C PRO A 258 15.08 -11.05 9.10
N SER A 259 14.94 -11.72 10.24
CA SER A 259 14.88 -13.18 10.34
C SER A 259 13.48 -13.76 10.13
N ASN A 260 12.44 -12.93 10.31
CA ASN A 260 11.03 -13.31 10.13
C ASN A 260 10.23 -12.13 9.55
N PRO A 261 10.24 -11.91 8.23
CA PRO A 261 9.57 -10.77 7.59
C PRO A 261 8.04 -10.74 7.79
N THR A 262 7.44 -11.82 8.29
CA THR A 262 5.99 -11.89 8.57
C THR A 262 5.66 -11.60 10.04
N ALA A 263 6.66 -11.39 10.90
CA ALA A 263 6.45 -11.03 12.29
C ALA A 263 5.78 -9.65 12.40
N GLN A 264 4.81 -9.55 13.30
CA GLN A 264 4.03 -8.33 13.55
C GLN A 264 4.42 -7.74 14.91
N ILE A 265 5.70 -7.48 15.13
CA ILE A 265 6.25 -7.01 16.40
C ILE A 265 5.93 -5.51 16.55
N ALA A 266 5.23 -5.14 17.62
CA ALA A 266 4.89 -3.75 17.87
C ALA A 266 6.14 -2.90 18.20
N VAL A 267 6.21 -1.67 17.72
CA VAL A 267 7.16 -0.67 18.19
C VAL A 267 6.70 -0.18 19.56
N ALA A 268 7.23 -0.80 20.61
CA ALA A 268 6.97 -0.45 21.99
C ALA A 268 8.29 -0.24 22.74
N GLN A 269 8.44 0.89 23.43
CA GLN A 269 9.62 1.24 24.19
C GLN A 269 9.36 1.08 25.70
N PHE A 270 10.38 0.73 26.47
CA PHE A 270 10.31 0.85 27.92
C PHE A 270 10.28 2.34 28.30
N ALA A 271 9.38 2.70 29.18
CA ALA A 271 9.20 4.09 29.59
C ALA A 271 10.53 4.74 30.05
N ASN A 272 10.72 5.99 29.64
CA ASN A 272 11.94 6.79 29.92
C ASN A 272 13.23 6.21 29.31
N THR A 273 13.14 5.36 28.30
CA THR A 273 14.29 4.82 27.56
C THR A 273 14.00 4.84 26.06
N VAL A 274 15.01 4.51 25.25
CA VAL A 274 14.85 4.14 23.85
C VAL A 274 14.97 2.62 23.63
N TRP A 275 14.83 1.84 24.68
CA TRP A 275 14.90 0.38 24.64
C TRP A 275 13.58 -0.20 24.12
N LEU A 276 13.67 -1.16 23.22
CA LEU A 276 12.53 -1.77 22.54
C LEU A 276 12.11 -3.08 23.22
N ALA A 277 10.82 -3.22 23.44
CA ALA A 277 10.22 -4.46 23.90
C ALA A 277 10.04 -5.43 22.71
N MET A 278 10.98 -6.35 22.52
CA MET A 278 11.00 -7.28 21.40
C MET A 278 11.60 -8.64 21.76
N PRO A 279 11.41 -9.67 20.93
CA PRO A 279 12.13 -10.94 21.09
C PRO A 279 13.62 -10.76 21.05
N THR A 280 14.37 -11.53 21.87
CA THR A 280 15.83 -11.53 21.85
C THR A 280 16.39 -11.93 20.47
N SER A 281 15.71 -12.86 19.76
CA SER A 281 16.07 -13.25 18.40
C SER A 281 16.00 -12.09 17.41
N THR A 282 14.98 -11.25 17.52
CA THR A 282 14.83 -10.05 16.67
C THR A 282 15.92 -9.02 16.97
N ALA A 283 16.24 -8.78 18.26
CA ALA A 283 17.33 -7.89 18.64
C ALA A 283 18.69 -8.38 18.07
N VAL A 284 18.93 -9.71 18.09
CA VAL A 284 20.12 -10.32 17.44
C VAL A 284 20.11 -10.08 15.93
N ALA A 285 18.98 -10.31 15.26
CA ALA A 285 18.84 -10.12 13.81
C ALA A 285 19.04 -8.65 13.39
N LEU A 286 18.62 -7.70 14.23
CA LEU A 286 18.83 -6.26 14.05
C LEU A 286 20.22 -5.77 14.48
N GLN A 287 21.07 -6.66 15.05
CA GLN A 287 22.41 -6.35 15.55
C GLN A 287 22.41 -5.25 16.64
N ILE A 288 21.38 -5.23 17.48
CA ILE A 288 21.28 -4.31 18.63
C ILE A 288 21.58 -5.05 19.94
N PRO A 289 22.10 -4.34 20.97
CA PRO A 289 22.34 -4.91 22.30
C PRO A 289 21.08 -5.56 22.91
N GLN A 290 21.29 -6.60 23.68
CA GLN A 290 20.27 -7.34 24.42
C GLN A 290 20.52 -7.24 25.92
N ASN A 291 19.56 -7.69 26.75
CA ASN A 291 19.65 -7.61 28.22
C ASN A 291 19.93 -6.18 28.70
N CYS A 292 19.03 -5.29 28.36
CA CYS A 292 19.14 -3.87 28.59
C CYS A 292 19.20 -3.55 30.09
N THR A 293 20.36 -3.11 30.58
CA THR A 293 20.57 -2.65 31.95
C THR A 293 21.37 -1.35 31.91
N ALA A 294 21.27 -0.53 32.97
CA ALA A 294 22.05 0.71 33.06
C ALA A 294 23.57 0.48 33.03
N SER A 295 24.04 -0.74 33.30
CA SER A 295 25.46 -1.10 33.26
C SER A 295 25.96 -1.52 31.87
N ASN A 296 25.07 -2.02 30.98
CA ASN A 296 25.45 -2.50 29.65
C ASN A 296 24.78 -1.76 28.47
N ALA A 297 23.77 -0.95 28.77
CA ALA A 297 23.12 -0.09 27.78
C ALA A 297 22.69 1.21 28.43
N ASN A 298 23.18 2.35 27.91
CA ASN A 298 22.68 3.66 28.31
C ASN A 298 21.16 3.73 27.95
N PRO A 299 20.27 4.27 28.80
CA PRO A 299 18.86 4.51 28.47
C PRO A 299 18.63 5.27 27.15
N LEU A 300 19.62 6.05 26.71
CA LEU A 300 19.60 6.77 25.41
C LEU A 300 20.23 6.00 24.24
N SER A 301 20.66 4.75 24.45
CA SER A 301 21.18 3.88 23.40
C SER A 301 20.18 2.77 23.12
N ILE A 302 19.92 2.50 21.82
CA ILE A 302 18.98 1.45 21.42
C ILE A 302 19.42 0.10 22.00
N CYS A 303 18.47 -0.61 22.59
CA CYS A 303 18.63 -1.95 23.13
C CYS A 303 17.30 -2.70 22.96
N GLY A 304 17.31 -4.02 22.81
CA GLY A 304 16.12 -4.83 22.65
C GLY A 304 16.06 -6.00 23.63
N GLN A 305 14.93 -6.14 24.33
CA GLN A 305 14.67 -7.27 25.22
C GLN A 305 13.16 -7.51 25.38
N PRO A 306 12.70 -8.70 25.77
CA PRO A 306 11.32 -8.94 26.14
C PRO A 306 10.87 -8.05 27.31
N ALA A 307 9.59 -7.65 27.29
CA ALA A 307 8.95 -6.99 28.43
C ALA A 307 8.63 -8.01 29.53
N ALA A 308 8.50 -7.55 30.77
CA ALA A 308 8.03 -8.36 31.88
C ALA A 308 6.68 -7.83 32.42
N PRO A 309 5.86 -8.68 33.06
CA PRO A 309 4.67 -8.22 33.77
C PRO A 309 5.01 -7.11 34.77
N GLY A 310 4.26 -6.00 34.71
CA GLY A 310 4.50 -4.81 35.52
C GLY A 310 5.35 -3.71 34.84
N ASP A 311 6.04 -4.00 33.76
CA ASP A 311 6.76 -2.98 32.97
C ASP A 311 5.80 -1.95 32.42
N THR A 312 6.21 -0.69 32.39
CA THR A 312 5.50 0.37 31.67
C THR A 312 6.12 0.54 30.29
N LEU A 313 5.29 0.42 29.26
CA LEU A 313 5.67 0.56 27.86
C LEU A 313 5.00 1.76 27.22
N VAL A 314 5.69 2.35 26.25
CA VAL A 314 5.26 3.40 25.35
C VAL A 314 5.09 2.77 23.97
N LEU A 315 3.87 2.65 23.51
CA LEU A 315 3.51 2.09 22.21
C LEU A 315 3.26 3.22 21.22
N TYR A 316 3.81 3.12 20.02
CA TYR A 316 3.54 4.07 18.94
C TYR A 316 2.48 3.55 17.98
N ALA A 317 1.57 4.46 17.63
CA ALA A 317 0.38 4.16 16.82
C ALA A 317 -0.02 5.37 15.96
N THR A 318 -1.01 5.20 15.11
CA THR A 318 -1.72 6.30 14.43
C THR A 318 -3.22 6.01 14.36
N GLY A 319 -4.02 7.03 14.00
CA GLY A 319 -5.45 6.86 13.74
C GLY A 319 -6.30 6.59 14.97
N LEU A 320 -5.89 7.04 16.17
CA LEU A 320 -6.68 6.87 17.39
C LEU A 320 -7.84 7.88 17.52
N GLY A 321 -8.07 8.71 16.50
CA GLY A 321 -9.15 9.66 16.44
C GLY A 321 -8.83 10.99 17.11
N GLU A 322 -9.89 11.80 17.36
CA GLU A 322 -9.76 13.16 17.84
C GLU A 322 -9.02 13.24 19.19
N VAL A 323 -8.14 14.23 19.29
CA VAL A 323 -7.41 14.58 20.53
C VAL A 323 -7.69 16.02 20.94
N THR A 324 -7.80 16.23 22.23
CA THR A 324 -8.01 17.53 22.85
C THR A 324 -7.14 17.69 24.09
N PRO A 325 -6.97 18.91 24.62
CA PRO A 325 -6.25 19.11 25.87
C PRO A 325 -6.82 18.24 26.99
N ASN A 326 -5.99 17.31 27.53
CA ASN A 326 -6.34 16.33 28.58
C ASN A 326 -7.57 15.46 28.23
N GLY A 327 -7.87 15.25 26.95
CA GLY A 327 -9.03 14.46 26.53
C GLY A 327 -10.39 15.11 26.81
N ASP A 328 -10.44 16.42 27.11
CA ASP A 328 -11.70 17.13 27.34
C ASP A 328 -12.55 17.15 26.05
N PRO A 329 -13.74 16.51 26.03
CA PRO A 329 -14.58 16.49 24.85
C PRO A 329 -15.09 17.88 24.40
N ASN A 330 -14.97 18.91 25.24
CA ASN A 330 -15.25 20.31 24.91
C ASN A 330 -13.97 21.13 24.63
N GLY A 331 -12.80 20.49 24.68
CA GLY A 331 -11.52 21.13 24.40
C GLY A 331 -11.36 21.43 22.93
N THR A 332 -10.44 22.34 22.61
CA THR A 332 -10.11 22.63 21.20
C THR A 332 -9.21 21.51 20.66
N PRO A 333 -9.62 20.80 19.58
CA PRO A 333 -8.78 19.78 18.95
C PRO A 333 -7.44 20.33 18.46
N LEU A 334 -6.46 19.45 18.34
CA LEU A 334 -5.20 19.78 17.68
C LEU A 334 -5.50 20.08 16.19
N GLY A 335 -4.94 21.18 15.68
CA GLY A 335 -5.19 21.58 14.27
C GLY A 335 -4.44 20.69 13.29
N THR A 336 -4.89 20.68 12.04
CA THR A 336 -4.28 19.92 10.94
C THR A 336 -2.77 20.16 10.83
N GLY A 337 -1.97 19.12 10.97
CA GLY A 337 -0.51 19.16 10.87
C GLY A 337 0.18 19.95 11.99
N VAL A 338 -0.55 20.34 13.03
CA VAL A 338 0.05 21.02 14.19
C VAL A 338 0.81 19.98 15.02
N VAL A 339 2.07 20.32 15.31
CA VAL A 339 2.91 19.50 16.18
C VAL A 339 2.45 19.67 17.64
N ALA A 340 2.17 18.58 18.31
CA ALA A 340 1.83 18.61 19.73
C ALA A 340 3.01 19.17 20.56
N PRO A 341 2.79 20.08 21.53
CA PRO A 341 3.89 20.68 22.28
C PRO A 341 4.74 19.63 23.02
N ALA A 342 6.05 19.65 22.81
CA ALA A 342 6.97 18.66 23.41
C ALA A 342 7.13 18.78 24.95
N ASN A 343 6.89 19.97 25.50
CA ASN A 343 7.11 20.29 26.92
C ASN A 343 5.85 20.91 27.55
N ALA A 344 4.67 20.44 27.17
CA ALA A 344 3.42 21.00 27.67
C ALA A 344 3.08 20.46 29.06
N SER A 345 2.56 21.34 29.92
CA SER A 345 1.83 20.93 31.13
C SER A 345 0.46 20.31 30.79
N THR A 346 0.03 20.43 29.55
CA THR A 346 -1.24 19.94 29.02
C THR A 346 -0.94 19.06 27.81
N LEU A 347 -1.29 17.78 27.91
CA LEU A 347 -1.12 16.81 26.83
C LEU A 347 -2.37 16.75 25.96
N TYR A 348 -2.22 16.40 24.70
CA TYR A 348 -3.33 16.14 23.78
C TYR A 348 -3.69 14.66 23.84
N GLU A 349 -4.77 14.34 24.52
CA GLU A 349 -5.25 12.97 24.76
C GLU A 349 -6.49 12.67 23.89
N THR A 350 -6.71 11.37 23.61
CA THR A 350 -7.90 10.93 22.85
C THR A 350 -9.17 11.24 23.63
N THR A 351 -10.17 11.81 22.95
CA THR A 351 -11.51 12.02 23.52
C THR A 351 -12.26 10.71 23.74
N ALA A 352 -11.95 9.70 22.93
CA ALA A 352 -12.50 8.35 23.05
C ALA A 352 -11.65 7.48 23.97
N THR A 353 -12.31 6.63 24.78
CA THR A 353 -11.62 5.70 25.68
C THR A 353 -10.78 4.70 24.89
N THR A 354 -9.46 4.77 25.06
CA THR A 354 -8.50 3.81 24.50
C THR A 354 -8.25 2.68 25.48
N THR A 355 -8.31 1.45 25.01
CA THR A 355 -8.03 0.23 25.78
C THR A 355 -6.93 -0.59 25.14
N VAL A 356 -6.11 -1.26 25.96
CA VAL A 356 -5.04 -2.16 25.51
C VAL A 356 -5.25 -3.54 26.11
N THR A 357 -5.03 -4.58 25.33
CA THR A 357 -4.96 -5.96 25.81
C THR A 357 -3.65 -6.60 25.41
N VAL A 358 -3.03 -7.36 26.32
CA VAL A 358 -1.82 -8.15 26.10
C VAL A 358 -2.15 -9.60 26.43
N GLY A 359 -2.03 -10.50 25.46
CA GLY A 359 -2.45 -11.90 25.64
C GLY A 359 -3.93 -12.05 25.99
N GLY A 360 -4.78 -11.11 25.55
CA GLY A 360 -6.20 -11.04 25.88
C GLY A 360 -6.53 -10.48 27.28
N ILE A 361 -5.53 -10.16 28.11
CA ILE A 361 -5.70 -9.55 29.43
C ILE A 361 -5.66 -8.04 29.31
N ALA A 362 -6.61 -7.33 29.94
CA ALA A 362 -6.66 -5.88 29.92
C ALA A 362 -5.45 -5.27 30.62
N ALA A 363 -4.76 -4.37 29.94
CA ALA A 363 -3.66 -3.58 30.47
C ALA A 363 -4.18 -2.28 31.06
N LYS A 364 -3.49 -1.75 32.07
CA LYS A 364 -3.77 -0.41 32.60
C LYS A 364 -3.16 0.61 31.64
N VAL A 365 -4.01 1.37 30.93
CA VAL A 365 -3.60 2.51 30.12
C VAL A 365 -3.30 3.69 31.04
N LEU A 366 -2.18 4.35 30.83
CA LEU A 366 -1.69 5.49 31.61
C LEU A 366 -1.81 6.80 30.82
N PHE A 367 -1.69 6.71 29.49
CA PHE A 367 -1.82 7.81 28.55
C PHE A 367 -2.25 7.26 27.18
N ALA A 368 -3.05 7.99 26.44
CA ALA A 368 -3.32 7.75 25.02
C ALA A 368 -3.60 9.09 24.33
N GLY A 369 -2.76 9.47 23.39
CA GLY A 369 -2.86 10.76 22.71
C GLY A 369 -1.79 10.94 21.64
N VAL A 370 -1.69 12.14 21.08
CA VAL A 370 -0.60 12.48 20.15
C VAL A 370 0.72 12.54 20.91
N ALA A 371 1.75 11.90 20.40
CA ALA A 371 3.07 11.89 20.98
C ALA A 371 3.64 13.32 21.04
N PRO A 372 4.14 13.78 22.20
CA PRO A 372 4.68 15.13 22.32
C PRO A 372 5.80 15.39 21.32
N GLY A 373 5.74 16.50 20.60
CA GLY A 373 6.69 16.86 19.56
C GLY A 373 6.40 16.29 18.18
N THR A 374 5.27 15.60 17.99
CA THR A 374 4.88 15.00 16.71
C THR A 374 3.52 15.52 16.20
N SER A 375 3.14 15.13 15.00
CA SER A 375 1.83 15.37 14.40
C SER A 375 1.37 14.07 13.73
N GLY A 376 0.15 13.60 14.10
CA GLY A 376 -0.44 12.37 13.55
C GLY A 376 0.17 11.06 14.07
N GLU A 377 1.27 11.12 14.81
CA GLU A 377 1.82 10.00 15.55
C GLU A 377 1.25 10.00 16.96
N TYR A 378 0.65 8.88 17.33
CA TYR A 378 0.03 8.68 18.64
C TYR A 378 0.92 7.81 19.54
N GLN A 379 0.85 8.08 20.83
CA GLN A 379 1.50 7.34 21.88
C GLN A 379 0.45 6.74 22.81
N VAL A 380 0.64 5.47 23.19
CA VAL A 380 -0.18 4.79 24.19
C VAL A 380 0.74 4.22 25.26
N ASP A 381 0.68 4.79 26.46
CA ASP A 381 1.43 4.31 27.62
C ASP A 381 0.58 3.31 28.38
N PHE A 382 1.11 2.13 28.62
CA PHE A 382 0.39 1.10 29.36
C PHE A 382 1.32 0.24 30.20
N GLN A 383 0.75 -0.39 31.23
CA GLN A 383 1.47 -1.34 32.07
C GLN A 383 1.16 -2.77 31.60
N VAL A 384 2.20 -3.57 31.36
CA VAL A 384 2.06 -4.99 31.01
C VAL A 384 1.34 -5.72 32.14
N PRO A 385 0.17 -6.34 31.89
CA PRO A 385 -0.61 -6.96 32.96
C PRO A 385 0.07 -8.21 33.52
N THR A 386 -0.23 -8.52 34.77
CA THR A 386 0.15 -9.80 35.40
C THR A 386 -0.74 -10.93 34.87
N GLY A 387 -0.20 -12.16 34.84
CA GLY A 387 -0.95 -13.33 34.39
C GLY A 387 -0.97 -13.53 32.87
N VAL A 388 -0.26 -12.71 32.10
CA VAL A 388 -0.04 -12.93 30.67
C VAL A 388 0.76 -14.21 30.46
N THR A 389 0.33 -15.06 29.53
CA THR A 389 1.13 -16.21 29.10
C THR A 389 2.37 -15.71 28.37
N GLU A 390 3.54 -16.11 28.87
CA GLU A 390 4.82 -15.69 28.33
C GLU A 390 5.07 -16.21 26.90
N GLY A 391 5.82 -15.45 26.11
CA GLY A 391 6.22 -15.84 24.77
C GLY A 391 6.75 -14.68 23.93
N ASP A 392 7.36 -14.99 22.81
CA ASP A 392 7.94 -14.01 21.89
C ASP A 392 6.90 -13.32 21.00
N ALA A 393 5.69 -13.86 20.92
CA ALA A 393 4.61 -13.36 20.05
C ALA A 393 3.26 -13.28 20.80
N VAL A 394 3.26 -12.65 21.97
CA VAL A 394 2.04 -12.45 22.76
C VAL A 394 1.15 -11.43 22.05
N PRO A 395 -0.14 -11.74 21.75
CA PRO A 395 -1.03 -10.81 21.04
C PRO A 395 -1.19 -9.48 21.79
N LEU A 396 -0.96 -8.38 21.07
CA LEU A 396 -1.18 -7.01 21.54
C LEU A 396 -2.27 -6.36 20.71
N LYS A 397 -3.23 -5.72 21.34
CA LYS A 397 -4.31 -5.03 20.66
C LYS A 397 -4.66 -3.71 21.34
N VAL A 398 -4.80 -2.66 20.55
CA VAL A 398 -5.37 -1.38 20.95
C VAL A 398 -6.79 -1.28 20.41
N SER A 399 -7.75 -0.85 21.23
CA SER A 399 -9.16 -0.73 20.82
C SER A 399 -9.76 0.58 21.32
N LEU A 400 -10.62 1.14 20.47
CA LEU A 400 -11.49 2.28 20.75
C LEU A 400 -12.94 1.88 20.48
N PRO A 401 -13.94 2.65 20.89
CA PRO A 401 -15.33 2.35 20.56
C PRO A 401 -15.55 2.15 19.05
N GLY A 402 -15.96 0.95 18.65
CA GLY A 402 -16.23 0.59 17.26
C GLY A 402 -15.03 0.28 16.37
N SER A 403 -13.79 0.40 16.86
CA SER A 403 -12.59 0.10 16.06
C SER A 403 -11.48 -0.53 16.89
N SER A 404 -10.56 -1.23 16.21
CA SER A 404 -9.39 -1.81 16.87
C SER A 404 -8.27 -2.05 15.86
N THR A 405 -7.02 -2.09 16.36
CA THR A 405 -5.86 -2.45 15.54
C THR A 405 -5.98 -3.86 14.99
N ALA A 406 -5.27 -4.12 13.88
CA ALA A 406 -4.93 -5.46 13.46
C ALA A 406 -4.06 -6.16 14.52
N ALA A 407 -3.82 -7.45 14.33
CA ALA A 407 -2.96 -8.23 15.21
C ALA A 407 -1.53 -7.68 15.18
N ALA A 408 -1.03 -7.30 16.36
CA ALA A 408 0.38 -7.05 16.61
C ALA A 408 0.84 -7.96 17.75
N THR A 409 2.14 -8.09 17.99
CA THR A 409 2.69 -8.94 19.02
C THR A 409 3.68 -8.17 19.90
N LEU A 410 3.80 -8.64 21.14
CA LEU A 410 4.76 -8.17 22.13
C LEU A 410 5.50 -9.39 22.69
N ALA A 411 6.81 -9.32 22.83
CA ALA A 411 7.55 -10.33 23.57
C ALA A 411 7.40 -10.08 25.07
N VAL A 412 6.92 -11.08 25.82
CA VAL A 412 6.71 -11.00 27.27
C VAL A 412 7.35 -12.20 27.95
N HIS A 413 8.30 -11.96 28.86
CA HIS A 413 8.97 -12.97 29.67
C HIS A 413 9.21 -12.43 31.10
N SER A 414 9.10 -13.31 32.08
CA SER A 414 9.50 -12.97 33.46
C SER A 414 11.01 -12.74 33.54
N ARG A 415 11.43 -11.81 34.37
CA ARG A 415 12.83 -11.52 34.69
C ARG A 415 13.22 -12.16 36.00
#